data_00f61f29a31c6015fcaffbbbcdfd8946
#
_entry.id   00f61f29a31c6015fcaffbbbcdfd8946
#
_cell.length_a   1.000
_cell.length_b   1.000
_cell.length_c   1.000
_cell.angle_alpha   90.00
_cell.angle_beta   90.00
_cell.angle_gamma   90.00
#
_symmetry.space_group_name_H-M   'P 1'
#
loop_
_entity.id
_entity.type
_entity.pdbx_description
1 polymer ?
#
loop_
_entity_poly.entity_id
_entity_poly.type
_entity_poly.pdbx_seq_one_letter_code
_entity_poly.pdbx_strand_id
1 'polypeptide(L)'
;MSIRLVCALVLAMMACAVPNMAHAQALALRWLGENGQVIAQKTLTLDELDALPQTRIETGTPWTKGVNTFTGPSLGVLAALGGRPVREAKVMALNDYVAPIPAEDWKDHGAILTTRLDGATMRVRDKGPFWVMYPIDSDPALGQQYFQSRMVWQVKSIDFIAQ
;
A
#
# COMPACT_ATOMS: atom_id res chain seq x y z
N MET A 1 56.94 15.65 50.73
CA MET A 1 56.54 16.52 49.62
C MET A 1 55.80 15.63 48.67
N SER A 2 54.44 15.64 48.75
CA SER A 2 53.56 14.64 48.15
C SER A 2 52.93 15.21 46.88
N ILE A 3 53.24 14.59 45.79
CA ILE A 3 52.62 14.88 44.48
C ILE A 3 51.31 14.08 44.36
N ARG A 4 50.17 14.76 44.40
CA ARG A 4 48.85 14.15 44.18
C ARG A 4 48.60 14.05 42.69
N LEU A 5 48.59 12.81 42.20
CA LEU A 5 48.21 12.48 40.83
C LEU A 5 46.69 12.52 40.70
N VAL A 6 46.15 13.48 39.98
CA VAL A 6 44.72 13.57 39.67
C VAL A 6 44.49 12.80 38.36
N CYS A 7 43.95 11.58 38.45
CA CYS A 7 43.45 10.84 37.31
C CYS A 7 42.09 11.42 36.91
N ALA A 8 42.04 12.17 35.82
CA ALA A 8 40.78 12.56 35.16
C ALA A 8 40.27 11.39 34.34
N LEU A 9 39.21 10.76 34.83
CA LEU A 9 38.47 9.73 34.09
C LEU A 9 37.58 10.40 33.05
N VAL A 10 37.99 10.42 31.79
CA VAL A 10 37.13 10.86 30.68
C VAL A 10 36.19 9.71 30.30
N LEU A 11 34.95 9.79 30.81
CA LEU A 11 33.88 8.86 30.44
C LEU A 11 33.38 9.26 29.04
N ALA A 12 33.86 8.60 27.99
CA ALA A 12 33.33 8.73 26.64
C ALA A 12 31.93 8.11 26.60
N MET A 13 30.89 8.94 26.69
CA MET A 13 29.51 8.55 26.36
C MET A 13 29.44 8.27 24.86
N MET A 14 29.57 7.01 24.50
CA MET A 14 29.25 6.52 23.16
C MET A 14 27.74 6.51 23.04
N ALA A 15 27.17 7.60 22.51
CA ALA A 15 25.76 7.67 22.14
C ALA A 15 25.52 6.66 21.01
N CYS A 16 25.02 5.48 21.36
CA CYS A 16 24.46 4.55 20.39
C CYS A 16 23.28 5.25 19.72
N ALA A 17 23.48 5.79 18.52
CA ALA A 17 22.40 6.21 17.64
C ALA A 17 21.63 4.94 17.27
N VAL A 18 20.53 4.67 17.97
CA VAL A 18 19.57 3.63 17.57
C VAL A 18 19.00 4.14 16.25
N PRO A 19 19.20 3.42 15.12
CA PRO A 19 18.54 3.83 13.89
C PRO A 19 17.05 3.80 14.17
N ASN A 20 16.40 4.95 14.03
CA ASN A 20 14.94 5.06 14.05
C ASN A 20 14.46 4.25 12.85
N MET A 21 14.14 2.96 13.06
CA MET A 21 13.45 2.16 12.07
C MET A 21 12.05 2.78 11.93
N ALA A 22 11.97 3.84 11.12
CA ALA A 22 10.69 4.22 10.54
C ALA A 22 10.08 2.92 10.01
N HIS A 23 8.95 2.51 10.57
CA HIS A 23 8.26 1.32 10.10
C HIS A 23 8.04 1.52 8.60
N ALA A 24 8.86 0.86 7.80
CA ALA A 24 8.77 0.94 6.36
C ALA A 24 7.35 0.54 6.00
N GLN A 25 6.65 1.45 5.32
CA GLN A 25 5.30 1.19 4.84
C GLN A 25 5.41 -0.03 3.93
N ALA A 26 4.83 -1.15 4.35
CA ALA A 26 4.92 -2.42 3.66
C ALA A 26 3.52 -2.99 3.41
N LEU A 27 3.35 -3.58 2.24
CA LEU A 27 2.14 -4.24 1.80
C LEU A 27 2.34 -5.76 1.82
N ALA A 28 1.50 -6.47 2.54
CA ALA A 28 1.48 -7.92 2.49
C ALA A 28 0.59 -8.41 1.35
N LEU A 29 1.13 -9.27 0.48
CA LEU A 29 0.41 -9.93 -0.60
C LEU A 29 0.40 -11.43 -0.36
N ARG A 30 -0.75 -12.07 -0.51
CA ARG A 30 -0.90 -13.53 -0.46
C ARG A 30 -1.71 -14.01 -1.66
N TRP A 31 -1.35 -15.16 -2.19
CA TRP A 31 -2.13 -15.87 -3.19
C TRP A 31 -2.71 -17.12 -2.55
N LEU A 32 -4.01 -17.21 -2.55
CA LEU A 32 -4.76 -18.28 -1.90
C LEU A 32 -5.39 -19.19 -2.95
N GLY A 33 -5.36 -20.48 -2.71
CA GLY A 33 -6.11 -21.45 -3.47
C GLY A 33 -7.59 -21.47 -3.11
N GLU A 34 -8.38 -22.29 -3.80
CA GLU A 34 -9.83 -22.40 -3.61
C GLU A 34 -10.26 -22.76 -2.19
N ASN A 35 -9.47 -23.58 -1.50
CA ASN A 35 -9.69 -23.98 -0.11
C ASN A 35 -9.06 -23.02 0.92
N GLY A 36 -8.56 -21.84 0.45
CA GLY A 36 -7.98 -20.81 1.31
C GLY A 36 -6.54 -21.07 1.76
N GLN A 37 -5.87 -22.17 1.29
CA GLN A 37 -4.46 -22.38 1.59
C GLN A 37 -3.59 -21.29 0.93
N VAL A 38 -2.56 -20.84 1.62
CA VAL A 38 -1.57 -19.92 1.07
C VAL A 38 -0.68 -20.68 0.08
N ILE A 39 -0.71 -20.25 -1.18
CA ILE A 39 0.11 -20.83 -2.26
C ILE A 39 1.41 -20.05 -2.41
N ALA A 40 1.35 -18.73 -2.28
CA ALA A 40 2.48 -17.83 -2.35
C ALA A 40 2.22 -16.59 -1.47
N GLN A 41 3.30 -15.97 -1.03
CA GLN A 41 3.22 -14.69 -0.30
C GLN A 41 4.43 -13.82 -0.61
N LYS A 42 4.22 -12.51 -0.56
CA LYS A 42 5.27 -11.49 -0.66
C LYS A 42 4.94 -10.33 0.28
N THR A 43 5.96 -9.66 0.77
CA THR A 43 5.81 -8.35 1.40
C THR A 43 6.62 -7.37 0.58
N LEU A 44 5.98 -6.29 0.14
CA LEU A 44 6.62 -5.25 -0.67
C LEU A 44 6.70 -3.96 0.13
N THR A 45 7.87 -3.38 0.15
CA THR A 45 8.09 -2.02 0.64
C THR A 45 7.51 -0.99 -0.34
N LEU A 46 7.37 0.25 0.11
CA LEU A 46 6.92 1.33 -0.76
C LEU A 46 7.85 1.50 -1.99
N ASP A 47 9.16 1.42 -1.79
CA ASP A 47 10.15 1.55 -2.88
C ASP A 47 10.02 0.40 -3.89
N GLU A 48 9.76 -0.83 -3.44
CA GLU A 48 9.51 -1.96 -4.33
C GLU A 48 8.19 -1.81 -5.10
N LEU A 49 7.15 -1.25 -4.47
CA LEU A 49 5.88 -0.93 -5.15
C LEU A 49 6.07 0.15 -6.21
N ASP A 50 6.86 1.19 -5.91
CA ASP A 50 7.15 2.27 -6.86
C ASP A 50 8.03 1.83 -8.04
N ALA A 51 8.81 0.76 -7.87
CA ALA A 51 9.61 0.15 -8.94
C ALA A 51 8.78 -0.72 -9.92
N LEU A 52 7.54 -1.08 -9.57
CA LEU A 52 6.63 -1.79 -10.47
C LEU A 52 6.10 -0.86 -11.57
N PRO A 53 5.54 -1.41 -12.68
CA PRO A 53 4.84 -0.61 -13.68
C PRO A 53 3.75 0.25 -13.03
N GLN A 54 3.84 1.57 -13.20
CA GLN A 54 2.96 2.56 -12.59
C GLN A 54 1.83 2.95 -13.52
N THR A 55 0.63 3.12 -12.95
CA THR A 55 -0.53 3.72 -13.60
C THR A 55 -0.86 5.03 -12.91
N ARG A 56 -1.21 6.05 -13.69
CA ARG A 56 -1.65 7.36 -13.21
C ARG A 56 -3.14 7.55 -13.51
N ILE A 57 -3.90 7.94 -12.50
CA ILE A 57 -5.31 8.30 -12.59
C ILE A 57 -5.46 9.75 -12.16
N GLU A 58 -6.15 10.57 -12.95
CA GLU A 58 -6.60 11.91 -12.57
C GLU A 58 -8.11 11.86 -12.38
N THR A 59 -8.58 12.09 -11.16
CA THR A 59 -10.00 11.98 -10.83
C THR A 59 -10.39 12.76 -9.58
N GLY A 60 -11.63 13.22 -9.53
CA GLY A 60 -12.26 13.69 -8.31
C GLY A 60 -12.76 12.52 -7.48
N THR A 61 -12.84 12.68 -6.16
CA THR A 61 -13.43 11.69 -5.25
C THR A 61 -14.32 12.35 -4.22
N PRO A 62 -15.31 11.65 -3.62
CA PRO A 62 -16.10 12.20 -2.52
C PRO A 62 -15.27 12.59 -1.29
N TRP A 63 -14.03 12.15 -1.19
CA TRP A 63 -13.15 12.29 -0.02
C TRP A 63 -11.99 13.25 -0.21
N THR A 64 -11.82 13.80 -1.42
CA THR A 64 -10.76 14.77 -1.75
C THR A 64 -11.36 16.03 -2.35
N LYS A 65 -10.60 17.13 -2.33
CA LYS A 65 -11.01 18.37 -2.99
C LYS A 65 -10.54 18.36 -4.45
N GLY A 66 -11.48 18.61 -5.39
CA GLY A 66 -11.18 18.75 -6.80
C GLY A 66 -10.62 17.46 -7.43
N VAL A 67 -9.97 17.60 -8.56
CA VAL A 67 -9.29 16.51 -9.25
C VAL A 67 -7.87 16.37 -8.69
N ASN A 68 -7.51 15.14 -8.33
CA ASN A 68 -6.18 14.80 -7.81
C ASN A 68 -5.53 13.75 -8.72
N THR A 69 -4.22 13.65 -8.64
CA THR A 69 -3.44 12.62 -9.33
C THR A 69 -3.12 11.47 -8.38
N PHE A 70 -3.62 10.29 -8.69
CA PHE A 70 -3.34 9.05 -7.98
C PHE A 70 -2.37 8.21 -8.82
N THR A 71 -1.27 7.77 -8.22
CA THR A 71 -0.25 6.97 -8.92
C THR A 71 0.09 5.72 -8.11
N GLY A 72 0.22 4.60 -8.80
CA GLY A 72 0.58 3.31 -8.21
C GLY A 72 0.46 2.16 -9.19
N PRO A 73 0.88 0.95 -8.82
CA PRO A 73 0.69 -0.23 -9.66
C PRO A 73 -0.79 -0.60 -9.78
N SER A 74 -1.23 -1.09 -10.95
CA SER A 74 -2.56 -1.67 -11.07
C SER A 74 -2.69 -2.92 -10.20
N LEU A 75 -3.91 -3.24 -9.74
CA LEU A 75 -4.16 -4.49 -9.03
C LEU A 75 -3.79 -5.71 -9.89
N GLY A 76 -3.87 -5.59 -11.22
CA GLY A 76 -3.45 -6.63 -12.15
C GLY A 76 -1.94 -6.88 -12.13
N VAL A 77 -1.13 -5.82 -12.04
CA VAL A 77 0.33 -5.93 -11.87
C VAL A 77 0.66 -6.65 -10.57
N LEU A 78 0.01 -6.30 -9.48
CA LEU A 78 0.20 -6.97 -8.19
C LEU A 78 -0.25 -8.43 -8.22
N ALA A 79 -1.40 -8.73 -8.82
CA ALA A 79 -1.93 -10.09 -8.96
C ALA A 79 -0.96 -10.99 -9.74
N ALA A 80 -0.35 -10.46 -10.82
CA ALA A 80 0.58 -11.19 -11.68
C ALA A 80 1.88 -11.63 -10.98
N LEU A 81 2.26 -10.98 -9.88
CA LEU A 81 3.45 -11.35 -9.09
C LEU A 81 3.37 -12.77 -8.50
N GLY A 82 2.18 -13.34 -8.40
CA GLY A 82 1.95 -14.71 -7.96
C GLY A 82 2.12 -15.77 -9.04
N GLY A 83 2.33 -15.37 -10.30
CA GLY A 83 2.58 -16.26 -11.45
C GLY A 83 1.40 -17.15 -11.84
N ARG A 84 0.16 -16.77 -11.50
CA ARG A 84 -1.06 -17.53 -11.78
C ARG A 84 -2.28 -16.65 -12.02
N PRO A 85 -3.30 -17.17 -12.74
CA PRO A 85 -4.56 -16.46 -12.89
C PRO A 85 -5.26 -16.22 -11.54
N VAL A 86 -5.83 -15.04 -11.40
CA VAL A 86 -6.55 -14.58 -10.19
C VAL A 86 -7.95 -14.14 -10.60
N ARG A 87 -8.96 -14.53 -9.82
CA ARG A 87 -10.36 -14.16 -10.05
C ARG A 87 -10.84 -13.00 -9.18
N GLU A 88 -10.22 -12.78 -8.02
CA GLU A 88 -10.63 -11.80 -7.02
C GLU A 88 -9.45 -11.39 -6.14
N ALA A 89 -9.44 -10.14 -5.69
CA ALA A 89 -8.60 -9.66 -4.61
C ALA A 89 -9.46 -9.31 -3.39
N LYS A 90 -9.09 -9.77 -2.20
CA LYS A 90 -9.64 -9.31 -0.92
C LYS A 90 -8.69 -8.30 -0.32
N VAL A 91 -9.07 -7.04 -0.40
CA VAL A 91 -8.25 -5.92 0.09
C VAL A 91 -8.62 -5.62 1.52
N MET A 92 -7.64 -5.65 2.43
CA MET A 92 -7.84 -5.44 3.86
C MET A 92 -7.19 -4.13 4.32
N ALA A 93 -7.95 -3.31 5.02
CA ALA A 93 -7.50 -2.07 5.65
C ALA A 93 -6.92 -2.31 7.06
N LEU A 94 -6.28 -1.29 7.64
CA LEU A 94 -5.72 -1.32 8.99
C LEU A 94 -6.79 -1.53 10.08
N ASN A 95 -8.03 -1.12 9.84
CA ASN A 95 -9.17 -1.29 10.74
C ASN A 95 -9.96 -2.60 10.50
N ASP A 96 -9.36 -3.55 9.79
CA ASP A 96 -9.93 -4.86 9.43
C ASP A 96 -11.14 -4.81 8.47
N TYR A 97 -11.45 -3.65 7.89
CA TYR A 97 -12.39 -3.59 6.77
C TYR A 97 -11.85 -4.40 5.60
N VAL A 98 -12.68 -5.24 4.99
CA VAL A 98 -12.32 -6.07 3.85
C VAL A 98 -13.30 -5.83 2.71
N ALA A 99 -12.79 -5.52 1.53
CA ALA A 99 -13.58 -5.45 0.31
C ALA A 99 -13.12 -6.51 -0.71
N PRO A 100 -14.05 -7.31 -1.24
CA PRO A 100 -13.77 -8.16 -2.40
C PRO A 100 -13.77 -7.31 -3.67
N ILE A 101 -12.73 -7.45 -4.48
CA ILE A 101 -12.54 -6.76 -5.75
C ILE A 101 -12.37 -7.83 -6.83
N PRO A 102 -13.33 -8.03 -7.73
CA PRO A 102 -13.23 -8.97 -8.84
C PRO A 102 -12.12 -8.59 -9.82
N ALA A 103 -11.61 -9.56 -10.57
CA ALA A 103 -10.53 -9.33 -11.54
C ALA A 103 -10.93 -8.37 -12.66
N GLU A 104 -12.21 -8.28 -12.97
CA GLU A 104 -12.79 -7.35 -13.95
C GLU A 104 -12.49 -5.89 -13.57
N ASP A 105 -12.45 -5.56 -12.26
CA ASP A 105 -12.22 -4.19 -11.80
C ASP A 105 -10.87 -3.62 -12.25
N TRP A 106 -9.83 -4.44 -12.28
CA TRP A 106 -8.52 -3.97 -12.77
C TRP A 106 -8.29 -4.25 -14.26
N LYS A 107 -9.04 -5.17 -14.87
CA LYS A 107 -8.96 -5.44 -16.31
C LYS A 107 -9.75 -4.42 -17.12
N ASP A 108 -10.98 -4.11 -16.67
CA ASP A 108 -11.95 -3.34 -17.44
C ASP A 108 -12.14 -1.92 -16.89
N HIS A 109 -11.91 -1.71 -15.59
CA HIS A 109 -12.16 -0.44 -14.90
C HIS A 109 -10.90 0.23 -14.37
N GLY A 110 -9.72 -0.34 -14.59
CA GLY A 110 -8.44 0.30 -14.30
C GLY A 110 -8.14 0.52 -12.82
N ALA A 111 -8.61 -0.36 -11.92
CA ALA A 111 -8.33 -0.25 -10.48
C ALA A 111 -6.83 -0.35 -10.18
N ILE A 112 -6.32 0.61 -9.40
CA ILE A 112 -4.91 0.68 -8.97
C ILE A 112 -4.79 0.63 -7.44
N LEU A 113 -3.62 0.25 -6.95
CA LEU A 113 -3.21 0.52 -5.58
C LEU A 113 -2.37 1.80 -5.55
N THR A 114 -2.95 2.89 -5.13
CA THR A 114 -2.28 4.19 -5.04
C THR A 114 -1.20 4.17 -3.97
N THR A 115 0.02 4.53 -4.33
CA THR A 115 1.17 4.75 -3.44
C THR A 115 1.49 6.23 -3.29
N ARG A 116 1.07 7.06 -4.27
CA ARG A 116 1.29 8.51 -4.32
C ARG A 116 0.00 9.27 -4.64
N LEU A 117 -0.30 10.28 -3.86
CA LEU A 117 -1.35 11.28 -4.10
C LEU A 117 -0.68 12.61 -4.42
N ASP A 118 -0.92 13.16 -5.61
CA ASP A 118 -0.27 14.38 -6.13
C ASP A 118 1.27 14.33 -6.01
N GLY A 119 1.85 13.15 -6.28
CA GLY A 119 3.28 12.88 -6.22
C GLY A 119 3.85 12.64 -4.82
N ALA A 120 3.07 12.82 -3.75
CA ALA A 120 3.51 12.64 -2.37
C ALA A 120 3.02 11.31 -1.76
N THR A 121 3.78 10.77 -0.80
CA THR A 121 3.33 9.65 0.03
C THR A 121 2.18 10.06 0.92
N MET A 122 1.27 9.13 1.17
CA MET A 122 0.12 9.35 2.04
C MET A 122 0.40 8.87 3.47
N ARG A 123 0.15 9.72 4.47
CA ARG A 123 0.20 9.30 5.87
C ARG A 123 -1.04 8.49 6.22
N VAL A 124 -0.96 7.62 7.23
CA VAL A 124 -2.11 6.82 7.71
C VAL A 124 -3.33 7.70 8.01
N ARG A 125 -3.15 8.84 8.70
CA ARG A 125 -4.25 9.79 8.99
C ARG A 125 -4.86 10.45 7.75
N ASP A 126 -4.13 10.42 6.62
CA ASP A 126 -4.54 11.00 5.34
C ASP A 126 -4.87 9.90 4.32
N LYS A 127 -5.47 8.80 4.76
CA LYS A 127 -5.89 7.62 3.99
C LYS A 127 -4.75 6.70 3.50
N GLY A 128 -3.48 7.00 3.82
CA GLY A 128 -2.33 6.15 3.51
C GLY A 128 -2.18 4.92 4.44
N PRO A 129 -1.15 4.13 4.22
CA PRO A 129 -0.09 4.32 3.23
C PRO A 129 -0.52 4.04 1.79
N PHE A 130 -1.52 3.17 1.58
CA PHE A 130 -2.00 2.73 0.29
C PHE A 130 -3.52 2.87 0.21
N TRP A 131 -4.01 3.18 -1.00
CA TRP A 131 -5.43 3.40 -1.25
C TRP A 131 -5.83 2.80 -2.60
N VAL A 132 -6.86 1.96 -2.64
CA VAL A 132 -7.41 1.48 -3.92
C VAL A 132 -8.19 2.60 -4.59
N MET A 133 -7.89 2.88 -5.86
CA MET A 133 -8.51 3.96 -6.61
C MET A 133 -8.98 3.50 -7.99
N TYR A 134 -10.09 4.10 -8.43
CA TYR A 134 -10.68 3.94 -9.75
C TYR A 134 -10.74 5.30 -10.46
N PRO A 135 -10.70 5.34 -11.80
CA PRO A 135 -10.81 6.58 -12.58
C PRO A 135 -12.27 7.04 -12.66
N ILE A 136 -12.83 7.55 -11.55
CA ILE A 136 -14.27 7.89 -11.41
C ILE A 136 -14.74 8.84 -12.50
N ASP A 137 -13.92 9.84 -12.85
CA ASP A 137 -14.31 10.86 -13.83
C ASP A 137 -14.33 10.32 -15.29
N SER A 138 -13.73 9.13 -15.52
CA SER A 138 -13.76 8.49 -16.85
C SER A 138 -15.05 7.73 -17.12
N ASP A 139 -15.73 7.26 -16.07
CA ASP A 139 -17.01 6.55 -16.14
C ASP A 139 -17.85 6.86 -14.89
N PRO A 140 -19.00 7.54 -15.04
CA PRO A 140 -19.90 7.85 -13.93
C PRO A 140 -20.36 6.63 -13.12
N ALA A 141 -20.38 5.43 -13.70
CA ALA A 141 -20.72 4.21 -12.99
C ALA A 141 -19.72 3.91 -11.85
N LEU A 142 -18.45 4.27 -12.02
CA LEU A 142 -17.40 4.09 -11.01
C LEU A 142 -17.59 4.98 -9.78
N GLY A 143 -18.41 6.03 -9.89
CA GLY A 143 -18.81 6.88 -8.76
C GLY A 143 -19.94 6.31 -7.90
N GLN A 144 -20.53 5.16 -8.25
CA GLN A 144 -21.61 4.54 -7.48
C GLN A 144 -21.08 3.91 -6.18
N GLN A 145 -21.95 3.78 -5.18
CA GLN A 145 -21.62 3.22 -3.87
C GLN A 145 -20.96 1.84 -3.94
N TYR A 146 -21.32 1.04 -4.93
CA TYR A 146 -20.74 -0.27 -5.19
C TYR A 146 -19.21 -0.19 -5.41
N PHE A 147 -18.72 0.71 -6.28
CA PHE A 147 -17.29 0.91 -6.49
C PHE A 147 -16.64 1.69 -5.35
N GLN A 148 -17.35 2.66 -4.76
CA GLN A 148 -16.85 3.40 -3.60
C GLN A 148 -16.50 2.48 -2.42
N SER A 149 -17.29 1.43 -2.17
CA SER A 149 -16.99 0.44 -1.13
C SER A 149 -15.70 -0.35 -1.38
N ARG A 150 -15.23 -0.41 -2.63
CA ARG A 150 -13.97 -1.06 -3.03
C ARG A 150 -12.76 -0.14 -3.02
N MET A 151 -12.96 1.18 -2.89
CA MET A 151 -11.89 2.18 -2.76
C MET A 151 -11.33 2.16 -1.33
N VAL A 152 -10.79 1.01 -0.93
CA VAL A 152 -10.26 0.77 0.41
C VAL A 152 -9.04 1.64 0.66
N TRP A 153 -9.08 2.48 1.68
CA TRP A 153 -7.93 3.25 2.16
C TRP A 153 -7.23 2.56 3.33
N GLN A 154 -6.02 3.03 3.69
CA GLN A 154 -5.19 2.44 4.75
C GLN A 154 -4.97 0.94 4.53
N VAL A 155 -4.73 0.54 3.28
CA VAL A 155 -4.54 -0.87 2.94
C VAL A 155 -3.30 -1.42 3.64
N LYS A 156 -3.45 -2.59 4.31
CA LYS A 156 -2.35 -3.34 4.95
C LYS A 156 -2.01 -4.63 4.22
N SER A 157 -2.99 -5.26 3.57
CA SER A 157 -2.77 -6.52 2.86
C SER A 157 -3.78 -6.75 1.73
N ILE A 158 -3.40 -7.57 0.77
CA ILE A 158 -4.24 -8.04 -0.32
C ILE A 158 -4.09 -9.55 -0.45
N ASP A 159 -5.21 -10.27 -0.39
CA ASP A 159 -5.30 -11.69 -0.66
C ASP A 159 -5.86 -11.90 -2.06
N PHE A 160 -5.08 -12.41 -2.97
CA PHE A 160 -5.49 -12.78 -4.31
C PHE A 160 -5.99 -14.22 -4.34
N ILE A 161 -7.23 -14.41 -4.79
CA ILE A 161 -7.85 -15.73 -4.88
C ILE A 161 -7.56 -16.29 -6.28
N ALA A 162 -6.80 -17.38 -6.34
CA ALA A 162 -6.50 -18.06 -7.61
C ALA A 162 -7.77 -18.65 -8.26
N GLN A 163 -7.71 -18.79 -9.60
CA GLN A 163 -8.71 -19.53 -10.37
C GLN A 163 -8.50 -21.01 -10.21
#